data_1c0558477fbbc975d0c81dca899838d1
#
_entry.id   1c0558477fbbc975d0c81dca899838d1
#
_cell.length_a   1.000
_cell.length_b   1.000
_cell.length_c   1.000
_cell.angle_alpha   90.00
_cell.angle_beta   90.00
_cell.angle_gamma   90.00
#
_symmetry.space_group_name_H-M   'P 1'
#
loop_
_entity.id
_entity.type
_entity.pdbx_description
1 polymer ?
#
loop_
_entity_poly.entity_id
_entity_poly.type
_entity_poly.pdbx_seq_one_letter_code
_entity_poly.pdbx_strand_id
1 'polypeptide(L)'
;MRRKLIHLALVMLALFQMSTIAATPVQIEHQGLLLNANWQESAEPGRGPLFLIVHGTWAHGGMEIIAGLQDSLAVNGYESLAINLSLGISDRQGFMSCDKVIKANHADAAAEINRWVEFAKTLSDHIVLVGHSRGGNQVMLYQQQFQASEVERLVLIAPMTWNPAESAADYEAQVGRPLAEVMAQAHGDPNAIITAGVVYCPAAEVLASSFISYYDTEPNRNTPELLATVARPVLVFEGTEDPLASGFKSQVALFEKNQQVTVQWIDGADHFFRDLYTDELVDGILEWLQR
;
A
#
# COMPACT_ATOMS: atom_id res chain seq x y z
N MET A 1 68.49 38.56 8.11
CA MET A 1 67.37 37.96 8.88
C MET A 1 66.12 38.08 8.03
N ARG A 2 65.70 36.96 7.42
CA ARG A 2 64.48 36.86 6.58
C ARG A 2 63.38 36.17 7.39
N ARG A 3 62.32 36.88 7.77
CA ARG A 3 61.11 36.35 8.40
C ARG A 3 60.26 35.64 7.35
N LYS A 4 60.06 34.34 7.49
CA LYS A 4 59.06 33.53 6.73
C LYS A 4 57.72 33.74 7.38
N LEU A 5 56.77 34.37 6.68
CA LEU A 5 55.34 34.35 7.03
C LEU A 5 54.77 32.99 6.63
N ILE A 6 54.28 32.22 7.60
CA ILE A 6 53.50 31.01 7.38
C ILE A 6 52.03 31.44 7.32
N HIS A 7 51.40 31.32 6.14
CA HIS A 7 49.96 31.49 5.98
C HIS A 7 49.27 30.19 6.37
N LEU A 8 48.56 30.20 7.49
CA LEU A 8 47.71 29.11 7.94
C LEU A 8 46.38 29.27 7.23
N ALA A 9 46.09 28.43 6.20
CA ALA A 9 44.78 28.35 5.56
C ALA A 9 43.86 27.52 6.44
N LEU A 10 42.88 28.13 7.11
CA LEU A 10 41.79 27.46 7.78
C LEU A 10 40.81 26.94 6.70
N VAL A 11 40.80 25.62 6.48
CA VAL A 11 39.75 24.97 5.70
C VAL A 11 38.57 24.75 6.66
N MET A 12 37.53 25.59 6.53
CA MET A 12 36.24 25.32 7.18
C MET A 12 35.58 24.17 6.45
N LEU A 13 35.60 23.01 7.07
CA LEU A 13 34.78 21.85 6.66
C LEU A 13 33.36 22.14 7.15
N ALA A 14 32.47 22.57 6.26
CA ALA A 14 31.05 22.65 6.54
C ALA A 14 30.51 21.21 6.62
N LEU A 15 30.34 20.72 7.83
CA LEU A 15 29.57 19.48 8.08
C LEU A 15 28.11 19.80 7.79
N PHE A 16 27.63 19.40 6.61
CA PHE A 16 26.20 19.29 6.34
C PHE A 16 25.67 18.21 7.29
N GLN A 17 25.04 18.62 8.36
CA GLN A 17 24.22 17.72 9.16
C GLN A 17 22.98 17.41 8.30
N MET A 18 22.95 16.23 7.68
CA MET A 18 21.72 15.66 7.18
C MET A 18 20.84 15.40 8.40
N SER A 19 19.91 16.29 8.68
CA SER A 19 18.83 16.04 9.63
C SER A 19 17.96 14.97 9.00
N THR A 20 17.95 13.78 9.55
CA THR A 20 16.91 12.79 9.24
C THR A 20 15.60 13.38 9.71
N ILE A 21 14.71 13.71 8.77
CA ILE A 21 13.36 14.17 9.09
C ILE A 21 12.59 12.93 9.53
N ALA A 22 12.36 12.81 10.82
CA ALA A 22 11.61 11.67 11.37
C ALA A 22 10.11 11.82 11.03
N ALA A 23 9.47 10.71 10.68
CA ALA A 23 8.04 10.71 10.44
C ALA A 23 7.26 11.10 11.71
N THR A 24 6.26 11.94 11.55
CA THR A 24 5.39 12.43 12.64
C THR A 24 4.08 11.67 12.63
N PRO A 25 3.61 11.13 13.77
CA PRO A 25 2.32 10.47 13.83
C PRO A 25 1.16 11.47 13.65
N VAL A 26 0.19 11.08 12.84
CA VAL A 26 -1.05 11.83 12.57
C VAL A 26 -2.24 10.94 12.92
N GLN A 27 -3.28 11.52 13.51
CA GLN A 27 -4.51 10.81 13.87
C GLN A 27 -5.74 11.56 13.38
N ILE A 28 -6.75 10.82 12.89
CA ILE A 28 -8.04 11.37 12.48
C ILE A 28 -9.17 10.43 12.92
N GLU A 29 -10.35 10.97 13.12
CA GLU A 29 -11.54 10.18 13.46
C GLU A 29 -12.28 9.70 12.20
N HIS A 30 -12.76 8.46 12.23
CA HIS A 30 -13.60 7.86 11.20
C HIS A 30 -14.54 6.82 11.81
N GLN A 31 -15.85 7.01 11.72
CA GLN A 31 -16.89 6.06 12.17
C GLN A 31 -16.69 5.54 13.62
N GLY A 32 -16.24 6.41 14.53
CA GLY A 32 -15.97 6.05 15.93
C GLY A 32 -14.63 5.36 16.17
N LEU A 33 -13.80 5.19 15.14
CA LEU A 33 -12.44 4.71 15.25
C LEU A 33 -11.45 5.89 15.15
N LEU A 34 -10.35 5.80 15.88
CA LEU A 34 -9.18 6.63 15.68
C LEU A 34 -8.29 5.95 14.64
N LEU A 35 -8.14 6.56 13.48
CA LEU A 35 -7.19 6.13 12.44
C LEU A 35 -5.85 6.81 12.69
N ASN A 36 -4.75 6.17 12.32
CA ASN A 36 -3.42 6.75 12.44
C ASN A 36 -2.60 6.59 11.15
N ALA A 37 -1.62 7.45 10.97
CA ALA A 37 -0.69 7.46 9.87
C ALA A 37 0.66 8.04 10.29
N ASN A 38 1.69 7.80 9.50
CA ASN A 38 3.01 8.43 9.62
C ASN A 38 3.13 9.51 8.53
N TRP A 39 3.25 10.77 8.96
CA TRP A 39 3.54 11.90 8.09
C TRP A 39 5.04 12.09 7.98
N GLN A 40 5.56 12.09 6.76
CA GLN A 40 6.97 12.35 6.44
C GLN A 40 7.06 13.65 5.66
N GLU A 41 7.64 14.68 6.28
CA GLU A 41 7.98 15.92 5.59
C GLU A 41 9.20 15.73 4.68
N SER A 42 9.33 16.57 3.69
CA SER A 42 10.53 16.65 2.86
C SER A 42 11.38 17.87 3.22
N ALA A 43 12.63 17.88 2.74
CA ALA A 43 13.50 19.05 2.87
C ALA A 43 13.01 20.24 2.04
N GLU A 44 12.15 20.01 1.03
CA GLU A 44 11.59 21.01 0.12
C GLU A 44 10.06 20.89 0.08
N PRO A 45 9.32 21.31 1.11
CA PRO A 45 7.86 21.19 1.17
C PRO A 45 7.16 21.87 -0.01
N GLY A 46 6.12 21.21 -0.56
CA GLY A 46 5.32 21.75 -1.66
C GLY A 46 5.97 21.68 -3.03
N ARG A 47 7.07 20.94 -3.20
CA ARG A 47 7.73 20.74 -4.50
C ARG A 47 6.88 19.99 -5.52
N GLY A 48 6.01 19.11 -5.09
CA GLY A 48 5.22 18.24 -5.99
C GLY A 48 3.98 17.66 -5.29
N PRO A 49 3.42 16.58 -5.83
CA PRO A 49 2.28 15.93 -5.22
C PRO A 49 2.62 15.33 -3.86
N LEU A 50 1.60 15.24 -2.99
CA LEU A 50 1.64 14.46 -1.77
C LEU A 50 1.43 12.97 -2.10
N PHE A 51 2.30 12.11 -1.57
CA PHE A 51 2.15 10.66 -1.70
C PHE A 51 1.36 10.09 -0.52
N LEU A 52 0.17 9.55 -0.77
CA LEU A 52 -0.60 8.81 0.23
C LEU A 52 -0.36 7.31 0.02
N ILE A 53 0.24 6.63 1.00
CA ILE A 53 0.76 5.26 0.86
C ILE A 53 -0.06 4.29 1.70
N VAL A 54 -0.55 3.22 1.04
CA VAL A 54 -1.37 2.16 1.64
C VAL A 54 -0.56 0.86 1.70
N HIS A 55 -0.43 0.30 2.91
CA HIS A 55 0.31 -0.94 3.16
C HIS A 55 -0.39 -2.21 2.64
N GLY A 56 0.35 -3.32 2.60
CA GLY A 56 -0.15 -4.62 2.18
C GLY A 56 -1.04 -5.34 3.21
N THR A 57 -1.19 -6.64 3.00
CA THR A 57 -2.12 -7.51 3.75
C THR A 57 -1.94 -7.41 5.26
N TRP A 58 -2.93 -6.82 5.94
CA TRP A 58 -2.99 -6.70 7.41
C TRP A 58 -1.72 -6.17 8.07
N ALA A 59 -0.93 -5.43 7.30
CA ALA A 59 0.33 -4.84 7.70
C ALA A 59 0.14 -3.44 8.33
N HIS A 60 1.13 -2.57 8.25
CA HIS A 60 1.09 -1.22 8.82
C HIS A 60 1.99 -0.25 8.07
N GLY A 61 1.79 1.06 8.26
CA GLY A 61 2.55 2.12 7.59
C GLY A 61 4.02 2.23 8.00
N GLY A 62 4.47 1.49 9.01
CA GLY A 62 5.88 1.41 9.40
C GLY A 62 6.59 0.14 8.90
N MET A 63 6.02 -0.60 7.93
CA MET A 63 6.75 -1.71 7.28
C MET A 63 7.96 -1.18 6.51
N GLU A 64 8.99 -2.02 6.40
CA GLU A 64 10.26 -1.70 5.74
C GLU A 64 10.06 -1.06 4.35
N ILE A 65 9.29 -1.70 3.47
CA ILE A 65 8.99 -1.14 2.15
C ILE A 65 8.28 0.24 2.24
N ILE A 66 7.35 0.41 3.17
CA ILE A 66 6.59 1.65 3.30
C ILE A 66 7.46 2.76 3.87
N ALA A 67 8.24 2.47 4.91
CA ALA A 67 9.19 3.41 5.50
C ALA A 67 10.30 3.78 4.49
N GLY A 68 10.84 2.80 3.78
CA GLY A 68 11.83 3.04 2.73
C GLY A 68 11.30 3.94 1.60
N LEU A 69 10.05 3.73 1.16
CA LEU A 69 9.41 4.62 0.19
C LEU A 69 9.29 6.05 0.74
N GLN A 70 8.87 6.22 2.00
CA GLN A 70 8.80 7.55 2.63
C GLN A 70 10.15 8.23 2.70
N ASP A 71 11.19 7.51 3.13
CA ASP A 71 12.55 8.04 3.25
C ASP A 71 13.11 8.44 1.87
N SER A 72 12.97 7.58 0.85
CA SER A 72 13.45 7.87 -0.50
C SER A 72 12.68 9.01 -1.15
N LEU A 73 11.35 9.10 -0.97
CA LEU A 73 10.55 10.25 -1.42
C LEU A 73 10.99 11.55 -0.74
N ALA A 74 11.22 11.53 0.58
CA ALA A 74 11.65 12.72 1.34
C ALA A 74 13.01 13.23 0.89
N VAL A 75 13.97 12.34 0.62
CA VAL A 75 15.28 12.68 0.05
C VAL A 75 15.14 13.36 -1.32
N ASN A 76 14.16 12.94 -2.12
CA ASN A 76 13.86 13.51 -3.42
C ASN A 76 12.97 14.77 -3.35
N GLY A 77 12.63 15.26 -2.15
CA GLY A 77 11.88 16.50 -1.95
C GLY A 77 10.36 16.35 -1.95
N TYR A 78 9.82 15.13 -1.78
CA TYR A 78 8.39 14.85 -1.77
C TYR A 78 7.89 14.47 -0.37
N GLU A 79 6.73 15.00 -0.03
CA GLU A 79 6.05 14.68 1.22
C GLU A 79 5.19 13.42 1.09
N SER A 80 5.05 12.66 2.17
CA SER A 80 4.26 11.44 2.15
C SER A 80 3.50 11.17 3.44
N LEU A 81 2.37 10.48 3.31
CA LEU A 81 1.50 10.06 4.40
C LEU A 81 1.28 8.54 4.30
N ALA A 82 1.94 7.76 5.15
CA ALA A 82 1.76 6.31 5.21
C ALA A 82 0.65 5.97 6.20
N ILE A 83 -0.51 5.58 5.69
CA ILE A 83 -1.69 5.30 6.50
C ILE A 83 -1.68 3.90 7.09
N ASN A 84 -2.29 3.75 8.28
CA ASN A 84 -2.66 2.45 8.84
C ASN A 84 -4.16 2.23 8.63
N LEU A 85 -4.53 1.21 7.84
CA LEU A 85 -5.91 0.74 7.78
C LEU A 85 -6.29 0.17 9.14
N SER A 86 -7.43 0.57 9.68
CA SER A 86 -7.85 0.23 11.05
C SER A 86 -8.10 -1.25 11.25
N LEU A 87 -8.56 -1.95 10.21
CA LEU A 87 -9.09 -3.32 10.28
C LEU A 87 -10.13 -3.47 11.43
N GLY A 88 -10.90 -2.41 11.68
CA GLY A 88 -11.91 -2.34 12.73
C GLY A 88 -11.36 -2.12 14.14
N ILE A 89 -10.08 -1.78 14.30
CA ILE A 89 -9.41 -1.54 15.58
C ILE A 89 -8.99 -0.07 15.65
N SER A 90 -9.46 0.63 16.69
CA SER A 90 -9.08 2.02 16.94
C SER A 90 -7.58 2.12 17.27
N ASP A 91 -6.91 3.09 16.65
CA ASP A 91 -5.47 3.36 16.80
C ASP A 91 -4.59 2.09 16.65
N ARG A 92 -4.90 1.26 15.64
CA ARG A 92 -4.19 0.00 15.40
C ARG A 92 -2.72 0.23 15.12
N GLN A 93 -1.86 -0.52 15.82
CA GLN A 93 -0.42 -0.52 15.66
C GLN A 93 0.09 -1.89 15.19
N GLY A 94 1.08 -1.90 14.32
CA GLY A 94 1.72 -3.14 13.86
C GLY A 94 0.81 -4.04 13.01
N PHE A 95 1.19 -5.30 12.87
CA PHE A 95 0.42 -6.31 12.13
C PHE A 95 -0.88 -6.68 12.86
N MET A 96 -1.89 -7.13 12.09
CA MET A 96 -3.10 -7.68 12.68
C MET A 96 -2.77 -8.95 13.48
N SER A 97 -3.19 -8.98 14.75
CA SER A 97 -3.01 -10.15 15.60
C SER A 97 -4.09 -11.19 15.34
N CYS A 98 -3.68 -12.46 15.24
CA CYS A 98 -4.60 -13.60 15.13
C CYS A 98 -5.42 -13.87 16.41
N ASP A 99 -5.05 -13.25 17.54
CA ASP A 99 -5.78 -13.37 18.82
C ASP A 99 -6.98 -12.42 18.91
N LYS A 100 -7.14 -11.54 17.93
CA LYS A 100 -8.27 -10.61 17.89
C LYS A 100 -9.40 -11.17 17.02
N VAL A 101 -10.64 -10.88 17.42
CA VAL A 101 -11.80 -11.17 16.56
C VAL A 101 -11.73 -10.27 15.32
N ILE A 102 -11.69 -10.89 14.14
CA ILE A 102 -11.61 -10.19 12.86
C ILE A 102 -13.01 -9.81 12.42
N LYS A 103 -13.27 -8.50 12.31
CA LYS A 103 -14.59 -7.95 11.93
C LYS A 103 -14.55 -7.03 10.71
N ALA A 104 -13.37 -6.61 10.27
CA ALA A 104 -13.22 -5.75 9.11
C ALA A 104 -13.47 -6.51 7.81
N ASN A 105 -14.15 -5.89 6.87
CA ASN A 105 -14.27 -6.40 5.52
C ASN A 105 -13.13 -5.89 4.63
N HIS A 106 -12.81 -6.63 3.59
CA HIS A 106 -11.79 -6.20 2.62
C HIS A 106 -12.12 -4.84 1.99
N ALA A 107 -13.39 -4.61 1.66
CA ALA A 107 -13.85 -3.38 1.03
C ALA A 107 -13.89 -2.16 1.95
N ASP A 108 -13.89 -2.32 3.28
CA ASP A 108 -13.92 -1.21 4.24
C ASP A 108 -12.72 -0.26 4.06
N ALA A 109 -11.60 -0.78 3.57
CA ALA A 109 -10.40 -0.02 3.25
C ALA A 109 -10.65 1.15 2.30
N ALA A 110 -11.55 1.03 1.32
CA ALA A 110 -11.84 2.11 0.38
C ALA A 110 -12.43 3.35 1.07
N ALA A 111 -13.28 3.16 2.07
CA ALA A 111 -13.85 4.27 2.87
C ALA A 111 -12.80 4.91 3.78
N GLU A 112 -11.90 4.11 4.40
CA GLU A 112 -10.80 4.64 5.20
C GLU A 112 -9.78 5.40 4.33
N ILE A 113 -9.42 4.88 3.16
CA ILE A 113 -8.56 5.58 2.19
C ILE A 113 -9.22 6.91 1.80
N ASN A 114 -10.54 6.92 1.52
CA ASN A 114 -11.25 8.17 1.22
C ASN A 114 -11.16 9.17 2.38
N ARG A 115 -11.30 8.73 3.62
CA ARG A 115 -11.17 9.61 4.79
C ARG A 115 -9.77 10.23 4.89
N TRP A 116 -8.73 9.46 4.57
CA TRP A 116 -7.36 9.96 4.49
C TRP A 116 -7.12 10.87 3.30
N VAL A 117 -7.73 10.62 2.15
CA VAL A 117 -7.68 11.54 1.00
C VAL A 117 -8.32 12.88 1.36
N GLU A 118 -9.49 12.89 2.04
CA GLU A 118 -10.10 14.14 2.52
C GLU A 118 -9.19 14.92 3.51
N PHE A 119 -8.41 14.22 4.33
CA PHE A 119 -7.40 14.86 5.14
C PHE A 119 -6.22 15.38 4.28
N ALA A 120 -5.70 14.56 3.38
CA ALA A 120 -4.58 14.92 2.49
C ALA A 120 -4.89 16.14 1.61
N LYS A 121 -6.14 16.33 1.20
CA LYS A 121 -6.62 17.54 0.47
C LYS A 121 -6.47 18.83 1.27
N THR A 122 -6.36 18.77 2.60
CA THR A 122 -6.04 19.94 3.42
C THR A 122 -4.57 20.34 3.36
N LEU A 123 -3.71 19.47 2.81
CA LEU A 123 -2.27 19.61 2.73
C LEU A 123 -1.79 19.85 1.28
N SER A 124 -2.44 19.26 0.29
CA SER A 124 -2.08 19.37 -1.13
C SER A 124 -3.30 19.21 -2.04
N ASP A 125 -3.34 20.01 -3.11
CA ASP A 125 -4.32 19.85 -4.20
C ASP A 125 -3.94 18.75 -5.20
N HIS A 126 -2.73 18.16 -5.05
CA HIS A 126 -2.17 17.15 -5.93
C HIS A 126 -1.76 15.92 -5.12
N ILE A 127 -2.41 14.79 -5.31
CA ILE A 127 -2.18 13.56 -4.57
C ILE A 127 -1.83 12.43 -5.53
N VAL A 128 -0.76 11.70 -5.21
CA VAL A 128 -0.46 10.38 -5.79
C VAL A 128 -0.82 9.33 -4.76
N LEU A 129 -1.73 8.44 -5.11
CA LEU A 129 -2.15 7.35 -4.22
C LEU A 129 -1.34 6.10 -4.54
N VAL A 130 -0.60 5.59 -3.55
CA VAL A 130 0.31 4.45 -3.68
C VAL A 130 -0.24 3.27 -2.89
N GLY A 131 -0.21 2.07 -3.45
CA GLY A 131 -0.62 0.86 -2.73
C GLY A 131 0.31 -0.32 -2.97
N HIS A 132 0.76 -0.97 -1.89
CA HIS A 132 1.57 -2.18 -1.95
C HIS A 132 0.71 -3.42 -1.74
N SER A 133 0.90 -4.46 -2.57
CA SER A 133 0.26 -5.75 -2.43
C SER A 133 -1.28 -5.63 -2.36
N ARG A 134 -1.93 -6.11 -1.31
CA ARG A 134 -3.37 -5.91 -1.07
C ARG A 134 -3.75 -4.43 -1.02
N GLY A 135 -2.88 -3.55 -0.53
CA GLY A 135 -3.10 -2.10 -0.57
C GLY A 135 -3.23 -1.57 -2.00
N GLY A 136 -2.53 -2.15 -2.97
CA GLY A 136 -2.68 -1.81 -4.39
C GLY A 136 -4.09 -2.13 -4.91
N ASN A 137 -4.63 -3.30 -4.56
CA ASN A 137 -6.03 -3.62 -4.87
C ASN A 137 -7.02 -2.66 -4.17
N GLN A 138 -6.78 -2.34 -2.89
CA GLN A 138 -7.64 -1.44 -2.12
C GLN A 138 -7.63 0.00 -2.65
N VAL A 139 -6.49 0.46 -3.18
CA VAL A 139 -6.39 1.71 -3.94
C VAL A 139 -7.27 1.68 -5.19
N MET A 140 -7.29 0.57 -5.91
CA MET A 140 -8.17 0.43 -7.08
C MET A 140 -9.65 0.40 -6.70
N LEU A 141 -10.01 -0.24 -5.57
CA LEU A 141 -11.39 -0.20 -5.04
C LEU A 141 -11.80 1.22 -4.64
N TYR A 142 -10.89 1.97 -3.98
CA TYR A 142 -11.11 3.39 -3.71
C TYR A 142 -11.36 4.17 -5.00
N GLN A 143 -10.51 4.01 -6.01
CA GLN A 143 -10.64 4.71 -7.30
C GLN A 143 -11.96 4.39 -8.00
N GLN A 144 -12.47 3.17 -7.89
CA GLN A 144 -13.76 2.79 -8.45
C GLN A 144 -14.93 3.50 -7.77
N GLN A 145 -14.84 3.71 -6.43
CA GLN A 145 -15.96 4.21 -5.63
C GLN A 145 -15.99 5.74 -5.50
N PHE A 146 -14.84 6.40 -5.33
CA PHE A 146 -14.76 7.79 -4.88
C PHE A 146 -14.25 8.77 -5.94
N GLN A 147 -13.24 8.43 -6.72
CA GLN A 147 -12.72 9.21 -7.84
C GLN A 147 -12.43 10.69 -7.54
N ALA A 148 -11.87 11.03 -6.37
CA ALA A 148 -11.55 12.41 -6.02
C ALA A 148 -10.62 13.06 -7.08
N SER A 149 -10.90 14.32 -7.45
CA SER A 149 -10.16 15.03 -8.50
C SER A 149 -8.71 15.29 -8.14
N GLU A 150 -8.43 15.50 -6.86
CA GLU A 150 -7.09 15.77 -6.30
C GLU A 150 -6.17 14.55 -6.34
N VAL A 151 -6.74 13.35 -6.40
CA VAL A 151 -5.95 12.12 -6.66
C VAL A 151 -5.71 12.05 -8.15
N GLU A 152 -4.58 12.49 -8.61
CA GLU A 152 -4.27 12.62 -10.04
C GLU A 152 -3.73 11.33 -10.65
N ARG A 153 -2.98 10.55 -9.88
CA ARG A 153 -2.27 9.36 -10.34
C ARG A 153 -2.28 8.25 -9.30
N LEU A 154 -2.19 7.01 -9.77
CA LEU A 154 -2.11 5.82 -8.92
C LEU A 154 -0.80 5.09 -9.17
N VAL A 155 -0.18 4.58 -8.10
CA VAL A 155 1.00 3.71 -8.16
C VAL A 155 0.68 2.42 -7.42
N LEU A 156 0.82 1.29 -8.09
CA LEU A 156 0.56 -0.03 -7.53
C LEU A 156 1.88 -0.81 -7.52
N ILE A 157 2.28 -1.29 -6.36
CA ILE A 157 3.53 -2.04 -6.17
C ILE A 157 3.16 -3.48 -5.83
N ALA A 158 3.50 -4.43 -6.70
CA ALA A 158 3.13 -5.84 -6.59
C ALA A 158 1.66 -6.05 -6.19
N PRO A 159 0.69 -5.45 -6.93
CA PRO A 159 -0.71 -5.42 -6.49
C PRO A 159 -1.30 -6.82 -6.43
N MET A 160 -2.11 -7.07 -5.39
CA MET A 160 -2.80 -8.35 -5.21
C MET A 160 -3.64 -8.72 -6.43
N THR A 161 -3.45 -9.93 -6.92
CA THR A 161 -4.33 -10.59 -7.88
C THR A 161 -5.27 -11.55 -7.18
N TRP A 162 -6.33 -11.93 -7.86
CA TRP A 162 -7.32 -12.86 -7.34
C TRP A 162 -7.71 -13.91 -8.39
N ASN A 163 -7.57 -15.18 -8.01
CA ASN A 163 -8.05 -16.32 -8.76
C ASN A 163 -8.83 -17.25 -7.80
N PRO A 164 -10.12 -17.48 -8.02
CA PRO A 164 -10.94 -18.29 -7.10
C PRO A 164 -10.42 -19.71 -6.89
N ALA A 165 -9.91 -20.36 -7.95
CA ALA A 165 -9.43 -21.73 -7.87
C ALA A 165 -8.10 -21.82 -7.08
N GLU A 166 -7.17 -20.91 -7.34
CA GLU A 166 -5.91 -20.81 -6.58
C GLU A 166 -6.17 -20.47 -5.12
N SER A 167 -7.04 -19.49 -4.85
CA SER A 167 -7.43 -19.11 -3.48
C SER A 167 -8.05 -20.26 -2.71
N ALA A 168 -8.87 -21.10 -3.36
CA ALA A 168 -9.44 -22.27 -2.72
C ALA A 168 -8.40 -23.35 -2.41
N ALA A 169 -7.47 -23.58 -3.33
CA ALA A 169 -6.37 -24.54 -3.14
C ALA A 169 -5.41 -24.09 -2.03
N ASP A 170 -5.02 -22.80 -2.04
CA ASP A 170 -4.14 -22.22 -1.01
C ASP A 170 -4.79 -22.26 0.37
N TYR A 171 -6.08 -21.94 0.45
CA TYR A 171 -6.83 -22.02 1.69
C TYR A 171 -6.84 -23.45 2.26
N GLU A 172 -7.15 -24.44 1.42
CA GLU A 172 -7.18 -25.84 1.83
C GLU A 172 -5.80 -26.34 2.26
N ALA A 173 -4.75 -25.94 1.54
CA ALA A 173 -3.37 -26.27 1.89
C ALA A 173 -2.94 -25.65 3.24
N GLN A 174 -3.36 -24.42 3.52
CA GLN A 174 -3.02 -23.71 4.74
C GLN A 174 -3.83 -24.14 5.96
N VAL A 175 -5.12 -24.40 5.78
CA VAL A 175 -6.10 -24.60 6.87
C VAL A 175 -6.47 -26.06 7.07
N GLY A 176 -6.27 -26.90 6.04
CA GLY A 176 -6.64 -28.33 6.07
C GLY A 176 -8.14 -28.57 5.94
N ARG A 177 -8.92 -27.57 5.48
CA ARG A 177 -10.36 -27.67 5.22
C ARG A 177 -10.69 -27.01 3.88
N PRO A 178 -11.62 -27.58 3.08
CA PRO A 178 -12.07 -26.95 1.85
C PRO A 178 -12.68 -25.56 2.10
N LEU A 179 -12.26 -24.54 1.32
CA LEU A 179 -12.82 -23.20 1.42
C LEU A 179 -14.34 -23.19 1.27
N ALA A 180 -14.88 -24.01 0.35
CA ALA A 180 -16.30 -24.09 0.08
C ALA A 180 -17.15 -24.48 1.32
N GLU A 181 -16.61 -25.35 2.19
CA GLU A 181 -17.29 -25.73 3.44
C GLU A 181 -17.40 -24.55 4.39
N VAL A 182 -16.30 -23.79 4.56
CA VAL A 182 -16.26 -22.64 5.46
C VAL A 182 -17.09 -21.49 4.91
N MET A 183 -17.09 -21.27 3.59
CA MET A 183 -17.98 -20.30 2.92
C MET A 183 -19.45 -20.66 3.14
N ALA A 184 -19.83 -21.94 2.99
CA ALA A 184 -21.21 -22.39 3.26
C ALA A 184 -21.62 -22.16 4.73
N GLN A 185 -20.70 -22.42 5.68
CA GLN A 185 -20.91 -22.12 7.10
C GLN A 185 -21.14 -20.62 7.32
N ALA A 186 -20.27 -19.77 6.72
CA ALA A 186 -20.35 -18.32 6.86
C ALA A 186 -21.62 -17.73 6.24
N HIS A 187 -22.05 -18.22 5.09
CA HIS A 187 -23.32 -17.81 4.46
C HIS A 187 -24.56 -18.26 5.24
N GLY A 188 -24.45 -19.33 6.05
CA GLY A 188 -25.56 -19.81 6.91
C GLY A 188 -25.97 -18.80 7.98
N ASP A 189 -25.01 -18.08 8.57
CA ASP A 189 -25.25 -16.95 9.48
C ASP A 189 -24.11 -15.91 9.36
N PRO A 190 -24.27 -14.89 8.52
CA PRO A 190 -23.26 -13.85 8.31
C PRO A 190 -22.91 -13.01 9.56
N ASN A 191 -23.74 -13.05 10.59
CA ASN A 191 -23.53 -12.32 11.84
C ASN A 191 -22.84 -13.16 12.94
N ALA A 192 -22.65 -14.46 12.70
CA ALA A 192 -21.96 -15.32 13.64
C ALA A 192 -20.46 -15.04 13.69
N ILE A 193 -19.86 -15.26 14.88
CA ILE A 193 -18.40 -15.42 14.99
C ILE A 193 -18.09 -16.90 14.74
N ILE A 194 -17.26 -17.18 13.75
CA ILE A 194 -16.82 -18.53 13.42
C ILE A 194 -15.30 -18.66 13.69
N THR A 195 -14.86 -19.87 14.01
CA THR A 195 -13.44 -20.21 14.06
C THR A 195 -13.03 -20.72 12.67
N ALA A 196 -12.16 -19.98 11.99
CA ALA A 196 -11.70 -20.33 10.65
C ALA A 196 -10.28 -19.83 10.42
N GLY A 197 -9.57 -20.43 9.47
CA GLY A 197 -8.38 -19.82 8.91
C GLY A 197 -8.79 -18.60 8.09
N VAL A 198 -8.04 -17.50 8.21
CA VAL A 198 -8.31 -16.30 7.41
C VAL A 198 -7.02 -15.53 7.14
N VAL A 199 -6.75 -15.23 5.88
CA VAL A 199 -5.53 -14.57 5.42
C VAL A 199 -4.29 -15.36 5.88
N TYR A 200 -3.44 -14.82 6.75
CA TYR A 200 -2.27 -15.54 7.28
C TYR A 200 -2.52 -16.20 8.66
N CYS A 201 -3.71 -16.06 9.22
CA CYS A 201 -4.08 -16.71 10.47
C CYS A 201 -4.65 -18.10 10.18
N PRO A 202 -3.99 -19.20 10.59
CA PRO A 202 -4.48 -20.56 10.29
C PRO A 202 -5.73 -20.91 11.08
N ALA A 203 -5.96 -20.25 12.22
CA ALA A 203 -7.19 -20.32 13.01
C ALA A 203 -7.40 -19.00 13.72
N ALA A 204 -8.55 -18.36 13.53
CA ALA A 204 -8.92 -17.12 14.19
C ALA A 204 -10.43 -17.08 14.45
N GLU A 205 -10.85 -16.25 15.40
CA GLU A 205 -12.26 -15.86 15.49
C GLU A 205 -12.53 -14.76 14.45
N VAL A 206 -13.48 -14.99 13.56
CA VAL A 206 -13.81 -14.07 12.48
C VAL A 206 -15.32 -13.93 12.36
N LEU A 207 -15.79 -12.71 12.16
CA LEU A 207 -17.19 -12.46 11.79
C LEU A 207 -17.44 -13.11 10.42
N ALA A 208 -18.49 -13.91 10.30
CA ALA A 208 -18.76 -14.67 9.07
C ALA A 208 -18.88 -13.77 7.83
N SER A 209 -19.52 -12.59 7.94
CA SER A 209 -19.55 -11.61 6.85
C SER A 209 -18.15 -11.07 6.49
N SER A 210 -17.26 -10.91 7.45
CA SER A 210 -15.86 -10.54 7.17
C SER A 210 -15.14 -11.68 6.44
N PHE A 211 -15.30 -12.91 6.89
CA PHE A 211 -14.75 -14.08 6.18
C PHE A 211 -15.21 -14.11 4.72
N ILE A 212 -16.52 -14.00 4.48
CA ILE A 212 -17.08 -13.91 3.13
C ILE A 212 -16.39 -12.78 2.34
N SER A 213 -16.23 -11.60 2.94
CA SER A 213 -15.61 -10.45 2.27
C SER A 213 -14.16 -10.70 1.83
N TYR A 214 -13.42 -11.58 2.48
CA TYR A 214 -12.05 -11.95 2.10
C TYR A 214 -11.98 -13.06 1.06
N TYR A 215 -13.00 -13.89 0.91
CA TYR A 215 -12.98 -15.09 0.07
C TYR A 215 -14.07 -15.15 -0.99
N ASP A 216 -14.98 -14.19 -1.05
CA ASP A 216 -15.98 -14.12 -2.11
C ASP A 216 -15.32 -13.85 -3.47
N THR A 217 -15.91 -14.39 -4.51
CA THR A 217 -15.43 -14.32 -5.90
C THR A 217 -15.85 -13.03 -6.60
N GLU A 218 -16.12 -11.97 -5.86
CA GLU A 218 -16.48 -10.68 -6.43
C GLU A 218 -15.40 -10.18 -7.40
N PRO A 219 -15.74 -9.72 -8.62
CA PRO A 219 -14.79 -9.24 -9.62
C PRO A 219 -13.88 -8.10 -9.12
N ASN A 220 -14.38 -7.32 -8.16
CA ASN A 220 -13.67 -6.18 -7.58
C ASN A 220 -12.38 -6.54 -6.83
N ARG A 221 -12.14 -7.82 -6.54
CA ARG A 221 -10.91 -8.26 -5.86
C ARG A 221 -9.73 -8.46 -6.77
N ASN A 222 -9.98 -8.60 -8.05
CA ASN A 222 -8.91 -8.85 -9.02
C ASN A 222 -8.40 -7.52 -9.59
N THR A 223 -7.22 -7.11 -9.21
CA THR A 223 -6.61 -5.85 -9.69
C THR A 223 -6.52 -5.77 -11.21
N PRO A 224 -6.11 -6.81 -11.97
CA PRO A 224 -6.11 -6.79 -13.44
C PRO A 224 -7.46 -6.43 -14.07
N GLU A 225 -8.58 -6.89 -13.50
CA GLU A 225 -9.92 -6.53 -13.99
C GLU A 225 -10.24 -5.05 -13.75
N LEU A 226 -9.85 -4.52 -12.59
CA LEU A 226 -10.02 -3.11 -12.26
C LEU A 226 -9.17 -2.21 -13.17
N LEU A 227 -7.94 -2.64 -13.50
CA LEU A 227 -7.05 -1.95 -14.44
C LEU A 227 -7.61 -1.88 -15.86
N ALA A 228 -8.42 -2.85 -16.27
CA ALA A 228 -9.04 -2.86 -17.61
C ALA A 228 -9.92 -1.63 -17.88
N THR A 229 -10.52 -1.06 -16.84
CA THR A 229 -11.52 0.03 -16.96
C THR A 229 -11.12 1.34 -16.28
N VAL A 230 -9.96 1.41 -15.65
CA VAL A 230 -9.51 2.62 -14.97
C VAL A 230 -9.29 3.74 -15.99
N ALA A 231 -9.82 4.93 -15.66
CA ALA A 231 -9.68 6.12 -16.50
C ALA A 231 -8.53 7.05 -16.05
N ARG A 232 -7.94 6.77 -14.90
CA ARG A 232 -6.84 7.54 -14.31
C ARG A 232 -5.49 6.92 -14.65
N PRO A 233 -4.42 7.71 -14.83
CA PRO A 233 -3.08 7.15 -15.04
C PRO A 233 -2.65 6.26 -13.87
N VAL A 234 -2.20 5.05 -14.20
CA VAL A 234 -1.72 4.04 -13.24
C VAL A 234 -0.35 3.56 -13.65
N LEU A 235 0.60 3.59 -12.71
CA LEU A 235 1.89 2.91 -12.83
C LEU A 235 1.87 1.66 -11.96
N VAL A 236 2.19 0.51 -12.54
CA VAL A 236 2.27 -0.76 -11.83
C VAL A 236 3.72 -1.22 -11.83
N PHE A 237 4.23 -1.58 -10.67
CA PHE A 237 5.51 -2.25 -10.51
C PHE A 237 5.33 -3.71 -10.14
N GLU A 238 6.09 -4.57 -10.80
CA GLU A 238 6.20 -5.99 -10.48
C GLU A 238 7.67 -6.40 -10.38
N GLY A 239 7.99 -7.26 -9.42
CA GLY A 239 9.32 -7.83 -9.27
C GLY A 239 9.48 -9.13 -10.07
N THR A 240 10.62 -9.35 -10.74
CA THR A 240 10.82 -10.59 -11.50
C THR A 240 11.04 -11.81 -10.62
N GLU A 241 11.48 -11.63 -9.36
CA GLU A 241 11.67 -12.67 -8.35
C GLU A 241 10.50 -12.74 -7.33
N ASP A 242 9.42 -11.99 -7.56
CA ASP A 242 8.21 -12.10 -6.74
C ASP A 242 7.45 -13.39 -7.10
N PRO A 243 7.29 -14.34 -6.16
CA PRO A 243 6.55 -15.58 -6.43
C PRO A 243 5.07 -15.34 -6.75
N LEU A 244 4.50 -14.18 -6.37
CA LEU A 244 3.11 -13.82 -6.63
C LEU A 244 2.93 -13.13 -7.98
N ALA A 245 4.00 -12.63 -8.62
CA ALA A 245 3.94 -11.92 -9.89
C ALA A 245 3.41 -12.78 -11.06
N SER A 246 3.48 -14.12 -10.96
CA SER A 246 2.93 -15.02 -11.98
C SER A 246 1.42 -14.83 -12.18
N GLY A 247 0.68 -14.57 -11.10
CA GLY A 247 -0.75 -14.27 -11.12
C GLY A 247 -1.06 -12.99 -11.90
N PHE A 248 -0.27 -11.93 -11.70
CA PHE A 248 -0.40 -10.68 -12.45
C PHE A 248 -0.02 -10.87 -13.92
N LYS A 249 1.14 -11.47 -14.20
CA LYS A 249 1.67 -11.69 -15.54
C LYS A 249 0.71 -12.49 -16.43
N SER A 250 0.05 -13.50 -15.87
CA SER A 250 -0.91 -14.33 -16.61
C SER A 250 -2.17 -13.58 -17.06
N GLN A 251 -2.45 -12.41 -16.43
CA GLN A 251 -3.67 -11.62 -16.62
C GLN A 251 -3.44 -10.28 -17.33
N VAL A 252 -2.24 -9.99 -17.81
CA VAL A 252 -1.91 -8.72 -18.52
C VAL A 252 -2.83 -8.47 -19.70
N ALA A 253 -3.27 -9.51 -20.41
CA ALA A 253 -4.17 -9.42 -21.54
C ALA A 253 -5.53 -8.75 -21.19
N LEU A 254 -5.94 -8.71 -19.92
CA LEU A 254 -7.18 -8.07 -19.48
C LEU A 254 -7.12 -6.54 -19.63
N PHE A 255 -5.95 -5.95 -19.42
CA PHE A 255 -5.77 -4.49 -19.38
C PHE A 255 -4.74 -3.93 -20.35
N GLU A 256 -4.00 -4.76 -21.11
CA GLU A 256 -2.93 -4.31 -22.03
C GLU A 256 -3.38 -3.26 -23.06
N LYS A 257 -4.68 -3.16 -23.35
CA LYS A 257 -5.25 -2.15 -24.25
C LYS A 257 -5.59 -0.83 -23.57
N ASN A 258 -5.54 -0.77 -22.25
CA ASN A 258 -5.81 0.46 -21.53
C ASN A 258 -4.55 1.35 -21.49
N GLN A 259 -4.58 2.43 -22.26
CA GLN A 259 -3.47 3.38 -22.38
C GLN A 259 -3.16 4.14 -21.07
N GLN A 260 -4.04 4.08 -20.08
CA GLN A 260 -3.82 4.68 -18.76
C GLN A 260 -2.87 3.83 -17.90
N VAL A 261 -2.64 2.57 -18.25
CA VAL A 261 -1.84 1.63 -17.44
C VAL A 261 -0.44 1.49 -18.03
N THR A 262 0.55 1.78 -17.21
CA THR A 262 1.97 1.51 -17.48
C THR A 262 2.45 0.44 -16.52
N VAL A 263 3.13 -0.60 -17.02
CA VAL A 263 3.74 -1.64 -16.18
C VAL A 263 5.25 -1.56 -16.30
N GLN A 264 5.94 -1.58 -15.15
CA GLN A 264 7.40 -1.68 -15.06
C GLN A 264 7.76 -2.94 -14.27
N TRP A 265 8.68 -3.73 -14.84
CA TRP A 265 9.25 -4.91 -14.20
C TRP A 265 10.62 -4.55 -13.64
N ILE A 266 10.82 -4.79 -12.35
CA ILE A 266 12.11 -4.57 -11.68
C ILE A 266 12.83 -5.90 -11.58
N ASP A 267 13.97 -6.00 -12.27
CA ASP A 267 14.75 -7.24 -12.37
C ASP A 267 15.42 -7.58 -11.03
N GLY A 268 15.22 -8.82 -10.57
CA GLY A 268 15.74 -9.31 -9.28
C GLY A 268 14.95 -8.89 -8.05
N ALA A 269 13.93 -8.02 -8.18
CA ALA A 269 13.13 -7.60 -7.02
C ALA A 269 12.16 -8.72 -6.57
N ASP A 270 12.09 -8.92 -5.24
CA ASP A 270 11.06 -9.73 -4.59
C ASP A 270 9.78 -8.94 -4.33
N HIS A 271 8.79 -9.53 -3.66
CA HIS A 271 7.51 -8.91 -3.30
C HIS A 271 7.64 -7.63 -2.45
N PHE A 272 8.74 -7.47 -1.72
CA PHE A 272 8.94 -6.38 -0.77
C PHE A 272 9.89 -5.29 -1.27
N PHE A 273 10.48 -5.43 -2.44
CA PHE A 273 11.36 -4.42 -3.06
C PHE A 273 12.35 -3.81 -2.06
N ARG A 274 13.09 -4.68 -1.36
CA ARG A 274 14.02 -4.26 -0.30
C ARG A 274 15.27 -3.60 -0.84
N ASP A 275 15.94 -2.85 0.03
CA ASP A 275 17.23 -2.23 -0.24
C ASP A 275 17.18 -1.31 -1.48
N LEU A 276 18.09 -1.52 -2.42
CA LEU A 276 18.21 -0.71 -3.64
C LEU A 276 16.94 -0.73 -4.53
N TYR A 277 16.11 -1.76 -4.44
CA TYR A 277 14.87 -1.83 -5.22
C TYR A 277 13.83 -0.80 -4.77
N THR A 278 13.88 -0.35 -3.50
CA THR A 278 13.02 0.75 -3.05
C THR A 278 13.39 2.06 -3.73
N ASP A 279 14.68 2.34 -3.91
CA ASP A 279 15.14 3.53 -4.63
C ASP A 279 14.78 3.44 -6.11
N GLU A 280 14.92 2.26 -6.73
CA GLU A 280 14.52 2.03 -8.11
C GLU A 280 13.00 2.23 -8.33
N LEU A 281 12.16 1.85 -7.37
CA LEU A 281 10.74 2.18 -7.39
C LEU A 281 10.51 3.69 -7.42
N VAL A 282 11.16 4.43 -6.52
CA VAL A 282 10.99 5.89 -6.42
C VAL A 282 11.51 6.57 -7.68
N ASP A 283 12.66 6.19 -8.19
CA ASP A 283 13.20 6.72 -9.45
C ASP A 283 12.22 6.50 -10.60
N GLY A 284 11.66 5.30 -10.72
CA GLY A 284 10.66 4.97 -11.73
C GLY A 284 9.35 5.79 -11.58
N ILE A 285 8.89 6.01 -10.34
CA ILE A 285 7.75 6.88 -10.05
C ILE A 285 8.04 8.31 -10.51
N LEU A 286 9.18 8.88 -10.10
CA LEU A 286 9.55 10.26 -10.39
C LEU A 286 9.76 10.50 -11.90
N GLU A 287 10.34 9.53 -12.62
CA GLU A 287 10.44 9.59 -14.07
C GLU A 287 9.04 9.57 -14.73
N TRP A 288 8.14 8.72 -14.24
CA TRP A 288 6.79 8.63 -14.77
C TRP A 288 5.94 9.88 -14.50
N LEU A 289 6.16 10.57 -13.38
CA LEU A 289 5.48 11.83 -13.06
C LEU A 289 5.83 12.98 -14.03
N GLN A 290 6.99 12.90 -14.70
CA GLN A 290 7.44 13.92 -15.66
C GLN A 290 6.80 13.77 -17.05
N ARG A 291 6.09 12.69 -17.31
CA ARG A 291 5.39 12.39 -18.57
C ARG A 291 3.97 12.96 -18.55
#